data_174d8382fca6dfe49869ecc778346b01
#
_entry.id   174d8382fca6dfe49869ecc778346b01
#
_cell.length_a   1.000
_cell.length_b   1.000
_cell.length_c   1.000
_cell.angle_alpha   90.00
_cell.angle_beta   90.00
_cell.angle_gamma   90.00
#
_symmetry.space_group_name_H-M   'P 1'
#
loop_
_entity.id
_entity.type
_entity.pdbx_description
1 polymer ?
#
loop_
_entity_poly.entity_id
_entity_poly.type
_entity_poly.pdbx_seq_one_letter_code
_entity_poly.pdbx_strand_id
1 'polypeptide(L)'
;VDGCDNHATRYLISDICHRLKKTYVYAAIGAFQGQVAILCHPENAATYRTLFPDEEVMGTVQTEKGVIGTTPAVVGSIAANEVLKLIIGYGETLVNRMWYIDLLTLNTQIIQL
;
A
#
# COMPACT_ATOMS: atom_id res chain seq x y z
N VAL A 1 6.06 1.96 7.51
CA VAL A 1 4.77 1.26 7.37
C VAL A 1 3.63 2.27 7.52
N ASP A 2 2.66 2.16 6.64
CA ASP A 2 1.50 3.05 6.60
C ASP A 2 0.41 2.59 7.57
N GLY A 3 -0.02 3.48 8.45
CA GLY A 3 -1.16 3.26 9.35
C GLY A 3 -2.23 4.34 9.23
N CYS A 4 -2.18 5.17 8.19
CA CYS A 4 -3.13 6.27 8.01
C CYS A 4 -4.39 5.84 7.25
N ASP A 5 -5.40 6.70 7.26
CA ASP A 5 -6.73 6.42 6.73
C ASP A 5 -7.18 7.39 5.63
N ASN A 6 -6.26 8.18 5.07
CA ASN A 6 -6.64 9.19 4.07
C ASN A 6 -5.56 9.37 3.00
N HIS A 7 -5.99 9.84 1.83
CA HIS A 7 -5.12 10.01 0.68
C HIS A 7 -4.10 11.13 0.87
N ALA A 8 -4.50 12.25 1.48
CA ALA A 8 -3.61 13.40 1.69
C ALA A 8 -2.37 13.00 2.49
N THR A 9 -2.54 12.24 3.56
CA THR A 9 -1.43 11.76 4.38
C THR A 9 -0.56 10.77 3.60
N ARG A 10 -1.15 9.90 2.76
CA ARG A 10 -0.38 8.97 1.94
C ARG A 10 0.48 9.68 0.90
N TYR A 11 -0.04 10.73 0.24
CA TYR A 11 0.77 11.56 -0.65
C TYR A 11 1.95 12.19 0.09
N LEU A 12 1.70 12.74 1.27
CA LEU A 12 2.74 13.36 2.09
C LEU A 12 3.82 12.35 2.49
N ILE A 13 3.42 11.19 2.99
CA ILE A 13 4.36 10.11 3.36
C ILE A 13 5.19 9.69 2.15
N SER A 14 4.54 9.45 1.02
CA SER A 14 5.22 9.03 -0.20
C SER A 14 6.23 10.07 -0.69
N ASP A 15 5.84 11.34 -0.72
CA ASP A 15 6.72 12.42 -1.17
C ASP A 15 7.96 12.55 -0.26
N ILE A 16 7.77 12.47 1.05
CA ILE A 16 8.86 12.55 2.01
C ILE A 16 9.75 11.33 1.93
N CYS A 17 9.19 10.13 1.86
CA CYS A 17 9.95 8.90 1.72
C CYS A 17 10.77 8.90 0.43
N HIS A 18 10.19 9.34 -0.67
CA HIS A 18 10.89 9.46 -1.94
C HIS A 18 12.07 10.42 -1.84
N ARG A 19 11.86 11.60 -1.25
CA ARG A 19 12.91 12.62 -1.09
C ARG A 19 14.05 12.13 -0.19
N LEU A 20 13.72 11.44 0.90
CA LEU A 20 14.70 10.94 1.86
C LEU A 20 15.25 9.55 1.52
N LYS A 21 14.84 8.98 0.39
CA LYS A 21 15.24 7.62 -0.05
C LYS A 21 14.91 6.56 1.02
N LYS A 22 13.72 6.66 1.59
CA LYS A 22 13.20 5.70 2.56
C LYS A 22 12.14 4.82 1.91
N THR A 23 12.22 3.53 2.17
CA THR A 23 11.22 2.58 1.70
C THR A 23 9.89 2.79 2.41
N TYR A 24 8.82 2.82 1.64
CA TYR A 24 7.45 3.00 2.15
C TYR A 24 6.67 1.71 1.93
N VAL A 25 6.32 1.03 3.01
CA VAL A 25 5.41 -0.12 2.94
C VAL A 25 3.98 0.42 3.02
N TYR A 26 3.36 0.49 1.85
CA TYR A 26 2.01 1.00 1.66
C TYR A 26 0.99 -0.11 1.92
N ALA A 27 -0.02 0.18 2.72
CA ALA A 27 -1.14 -0.71 2.97
C ALA A 27 -2.42 0.11 3.07
N ALA A 28 -3.45 -0.27 2.34
CA ALA A 28 -4.74 0.41 2.34
C ALA A 28 -5.87 -0.60 2.36
N ILE A 29 -6.96 -0.25 3.02
CA ILE A 29 -8.16 -1.09 3.12
C ILE A 29 -9.41 -0.30 2.77
N GLY A 30 -10.39 -0.99 2.17
CA GLY A 30 -11.79 -0.60 2.13
C GLY A 30 -12.60 -1.56 2.99
N ALA A 31 -13.89 -1.67 2.77
CA ALA A 31 -14.78 -2.55 3.56
C ALA A 31 -14.29 -4.01 3.56
N PHE A 32 -14.09 -4.59 2.38
CA PHE A 32 -13.65 -5.98 2.18
C PHE A 32 -12.42 -6.08 1.29
N GLN A 33 -11.83 -4.96 0.90
CA GLN A 33 -10.74 -4.90 -0.08
C GLN A 33 -9.48 -4.41 0.58
N GLY A 34 -8.35 -4.86 0.08
CA GLY A 34 -7.06 -4.45 0.58
C GLY A 34 -5.98 -4.41 -0.49
N GLN A 35 -4.99 -3.58 -0.25
CA GLN A 35 -3.84 -3.40 -1.12
C GLN A 35 -2.58 -3.30 -0.27
N VAL A 36 -1.50 -3.91 -0.74
CA VAL A 36 -0.17 -3.76 -0.16
C VAL A 36 0.84 -3.61 -1.29
N ALA A 37 1.75 -2.66 -1.14
CA ALA A 37 2.86 -2.46 -2.07
C ALA A 37 4.07 -1.92 -1.32
N ILE A 38 5.25 -2.13 -1.87
CA ILE A 38 6.46 -1.48 -1.39
C ILE A 38 6.81 -0.36 -2.36
N LEU A 39 6.70 0.86 -1.87
CA LEU A 39 6.91 2.09 -2.63
C LEU A 39 8.18 2.79 -2.18
N CYS A 40 8.67 3.70 -3.00
CA CYS A 40 9.84 4.53 -2.70
C CYS A 40 11.11 3.74 -2.36
N HIS A 41 11.20 2.51 -2.82
CA HIS A 41 12.42 1.71 -2.64
C HIS A 41 13.58 2.36 -3.41
N PRO A 42 14.82 2.35 -2.90
CA PRO A 42 15.91 3.17 -3.45
C PRO A 42 16.25 3.02 -4.93
N GLU A 43 15.79 2.00 -5.64
CA GLU A 43 16.15 1.76 -7.04
C GLU A 43 14.95 1.86 -7.99
N ASN A 44 14.59 3.07 -8.43
CA ASN A 44 13.53 3.31 -9.43
C ASN A 44 12.17 2.75 -9.04
N ALA A 45 11.81 2.84 -7.78
CA ALA A 45 10.54 2.32 -7.32
C ALA A 45 9.38 3.25 -7.65
N ALA A 46 8.21 2.64 -7.82
CA ALA A 46 6.95 3.34 -7.87
C ALA A 46 6.71 4.14 -6.57
N THR A 47 5.98 5.23 -6.69
CA THR A 47 5.53 6.06 -5.56
C THR A 47 4.02 6.00 -5.46
N TYR A 48 3.45 6.61 -4.43
CA TYR A 48 1.98 6.73 -4.33
C TYR A 48 1.40 7.49 -5.52
N ARG A 49 2.14 8.47 -6.06
CA ARG A 49 1.74 9.20 -7.27
C ARG A 49 1.78 8.35 -8.53
N THR A 50 2.57 7.28 -8.54
CA THR A 50 2.53 6.29 -9.62
C THR A 50 1.21 5.53 -9.62
N LEU A 51 0.70 5.18 -8.43
CA LEU A 51 -0.59 4.50 -8.27
C LEU A 51 -1.77 5.44 -8.56
N PHE A 52 -1.70 6.65 -8.04
CA PHE A 52 -2.77 7.64 -8.08
C PHE A 52 -2.19 8.99 -8.50
N PRO A 53 -2.00 9.23 -9.82
CA PRO A 53 -1.28 10.41 -10.29
C PRO A 53 -2.04 11.73 -10.10
N ASP A 54 -3.36 11.69 -9.94
CA ASP A 54 -4.18 12.90 -9.79
C ASP A 54 -4.62 13.09 -8.34
N GLU A 55 -3.85 13.87 -7.60
CA GLU A 55 -4.10 14.18 -6.19
C GLU A 55 -5.43 14.93 -5.99
N GLU A 56 -5.81 15.82 -6.93
CA GLU A 56 -7.07 16.56 -6.83
C GLU A 56 -8.27 15.62 -6.94
N VAL A 57 -8.25 14.70 -7.89
CA VAL A 57 -9.30 13.69 -8.04
C VAL A 57 -9.37 12.81 -6.81
N MET A 58 -8.22 12.35 -6.29
CA MET A 58 -8.19 11.52 -5.09
C MET A 58 -8.71 12.25 -3.86
N GLY A 59 -8.51 13.56 -3.77
CA GLY A 59 -9.06 14.39 -2.71
C GLY A 59 -10.60 14.46 -2.69
N THR A 60 -11.26 14.17 -3.82
CA THR A 60 -12.73 14.12 -3.92
C THR A 60 -13.31 12.73 -3.64
N VAL A 61 -12.48 11.69 -3.59
CA VAL A 61 -12.94 10.33 -3.31
C VAL A 61 -13.28 10.20 -1.84
N GLN A 62 -14.52 9.80 -1.57
CA GLN A 62 -14.95 9.57 -0.20
C GLN A 62 -14.35 8.25 0.32
N THR A 63 -13.75 8.31 1.50
CA THR A 63 -13.27 7.12 2.18
C THR A 63 -14.45 6.39 2.80
N GLU A 64 -14.61 5.10 2.52
CA GLU A 64 -15.61 4.27 3.16
C GLU A 64 -15.38 4.23 4.67
N LYS A 65 -16.47 4.43 5.45
CA LYS A 65 -16.36 4.55 6.91
C LYS A 65 -16.60 3.24 7.65
N GLY A 66 -16.83 2.15 6.98
CA GLY A 66 -17.06 0.86 7.63
C GLY A 66 -16.07 -0.18 7.14
N VAL A 67 -15.40 -0.85 8.06
CA VAL A 67 -14.45 -1.91 7.75
C VAL A 67 -14.74 -3.10 8.66
N ILE A 68 -14.85 -4.29 8.07
CA ILE A 68 -14.92 -5.51 8.86
C ILE A 68 -13.52 -5.85 9.40
N GLY A 69 -13.44 -6.26 10.67
CA GLY A 69 -12.16 -6.45 11.37
C GLY A 69 -11.21 -7.47 10.74
N THR A 70 -11.71 -8.40 9.93
CA THR A 70 -10.88 -9.36 9.21
C THR A 70 -10.04 -8.70 8.10
N THR A 71 -10.54 -7.62 7.49
CA THR A 71 -9.81 -6.92 6.41
C THR A 71 -8.48 -6.33 6.89
N PRO A 72 -8.44 -5.49 7.95
CA PRO A 72 -7.14 -5.01 8.44
C PRO A 72 -6.27 -6.12 9.00
N ALA A 73 -6.84 -7.18 9.56
CA ALA A 73 -6.07 -8.32 10.05
C ALA A 73 -5.28 -9.00 8.93
N VAL A 74 -5.92 -9.28 7.80
CA VAL A 74 -5.26 -9.90 6.64
C VAL A 74 -4.25 -8.94 6.01
N VAL A 75 -4.66 -7.73 5.71
CA VAL A 75 -3.81 -6.74 5.03
C VAL A 75 -2.63 -6.32 5.90
N GLY A 76 -2.85 -6.11 7.19
CA GLY A 76 -1.79 -5.78 8.12
C GLY A 76 -0.77 -6.90 8.28
N SER A 77 -1.21 -8.15 8.28
CA SER A 77 -0.31 -9.31 8.33
C SER A 77 0.54 -9.42 7.08
N ILE A 78 -0.03 -9.18 5.89
CA ILE A 78 0.73 -9.17 4.63
C ILE A 78 1.75 -8.03 4.63
N ALA A 79 1.35 -6.83 5.07
CA ALA A 79 2.26 -5.69 5.17
C ALA A 79 3.44 -5.98 6.12
N ALA A 80 3.16 -6.55 7.28
CA ALA A 80 4.18 -6.95 8.24
C ALA A 80 5.12 -8.01 7.66
N ASN A 81 4.58 -8.96 6.92
CA ASN A 81 5.38 -9.99 6.27
C ASN A 81 6.33 -9.38 5.22
N GLU A 82 5.89 -8.37 4.47
CA GLU A 82 6.76 -7.66 3.54
C GLU A 82 7.89 -6.91 4.25
N VAL A 83 7.62 -6.32 5.41
CA VAL A 83 8.66 -5.69 6.25
C VAL A 83 9.71 -6.72 6.66
N LEU A 84 9.29 -7.90 7.09
CA LEU A 84 10.21 -8.97 7.48
C LEU A 84 11.07 -9.42 6.30
N LYS A 85 10.50 -9.57 5.11
CA LYS A 85 11.26 -9.89 3.89
C LYS A 85 12.33 -8.84 3.59
N LEU A 86 11.97 -7.56 3.72
CA LEU A 86 12.93 -6.46 3.49
C LEU A 86 14.08 -6.48 4.48
N ILE A 87 13.80 -6.76 5.75
CA ILE A 87 14.81 -6.77 6.81
C ILE A 87 15.72 -8.00 6.69
N ILE A 88 15.14 -9.17 6.48
CA ILE A 88 15.88 -10.44 6.49
C ILE A 88 16.49 -10.75 5.12
N GLY A 89 15.86 -10.28 4.04
CA GLY A 89 16.36 -10.48 2.68
C GLY A 89 16.00 -11.84 2.07
N TYR A 90 14.84 -12.40 2.43
CA TYR A 90 14.36 -13.65 1.86
C TYR A 90 13.08 -13.46 1.05
N GLY A 91 12.80 -14.40 0.16
CA GLY A 91 11.58 -14.41 -0.65
C GLY A 91 11.54 -13.31 -1.71
N GLU A 92 10.38 -13.15 -2.31
CA GLU A 92 10.10 -12.09 -3.28
C GLU A 92 9.28 -10.99 -2.63
N THR A 93 9.71 -9.74 -2.78
CA THR A 93 9.03 -8.58 -2.20
C THR A 93 8.06 -7.94 -3.20
N LEU A 94 7.16 -7.10 -2.69
CA LEU A 94 6.24 -6.31 -3.49
C LEU A 94 6.86 -4.99 -4.00
N VAL A 95 8.17 -4.94 -4.17
CA VAL A 95 8.82 -3.80 -4.82
C VAL A 95 8.35 -3.71 -6.28
N ASN A 96 7.82 -2.56 -6.68
CA ASN A 96 7.22 -2.32 -8.00
C ASN A 96 6.06 -3.25 -8.36
N ARG A 97 5.42 -3.82 -7.36
CA ARG A 97 4.21 -4.64 -7.51
C ARG A 97 3.21 -4.27 -6.44
N MET A 98 1.94 -4.41 -6.73
CA MET A 98 0.86 -4.23 -5.76
C MET A 98 0.06 -5.52 -5.63
N TRP A 99 -0.03 -6.02 -4.40
CA TRP A 99 -0.95 -7.11 -4.08
C TRP A 99 -2.32 -6.51 -3.74
N TYR A 100 -3.36 -7.10 -4.31
CA TYR A 100 -4.75 -6.72 -4.09
C TYR A 100 -5.55 -7.94 -3.69
N ILE A 101 -6.47 -7.77 -2.75
CA ILE A 101 -7.42 -8.82 -2.37
C ILE A 101 -8.83 -8.25 -2.20
N ASP A 102 -9.81 -9.05 -2.62
CA ASP A 102 -11.23 -8.85 -2.29
C ASP A 102 -11.66 -10.03 -1.41
N LEU A 103 -11.94 -9.76 -0.14
CA LEU A 103 -12.30 -10.81 0.83
C LEU A 103 -13.72 -11.36 0.62
N LEU A 104 -14.58 -10.68 -0.12
CA LEU A 104 -15.91 -11.22 -0.44
C LEU A 104 -15.81 -12.41 -1.40
N THR A 105 -14.86 -12.39 -2.32
CA THR A 105 -14.70 -13.42 -3.35
C THR A 105 -13.42 -14.23 -3.17
N LEU A 106 -12.50 -13.78 -2.30
CA LEU A 106 -11.12 -14.23 -2.15
C LEU A 106 -10.29 -14.06 -3.43
N ASN A 107 -10.74 -13.23 -4.35
CA ASN A 107 -9.96 -12.89 -5.54
C ASN A 107 -8.69 -12.12 -5.12
N THR A 108 -7.55 -12.61 -5.58
CA THR A 108 -6.24 -12.07 -5.26
C THR A 108 -5.48 -11.81 -6.55
N GLN A 109 -4.83 -10.65 -6.65
CA GLN A 109 -4.06 -10.27 -7.83
C GLN A 109 -2.74 -9.62 -7.41
N ILE A 110 -1.71 -9.79 -8.23
CA ILE A 110 -0.47 -9.01 -8.15
C ILE A 110 -0.36 -8.21 -9.43
N ILE A 111 -0.28 -6.89 -9.30
CA ILE A 111 -0.27 -5.95 -10.41
C ILE A 111 1.13 -5.35 -10.51
N GLN A 112 1.72 -5.38 -11.70
CA GLN A 112 3.00 -4.72 -11.96
C GLN A 112 2.79 -3.20 -12.03
N LEU A 113 3.66 -2.46 -11.38
CA LEU A 113 3.60 -1.00 -11.35
C LEU A 113 4.59 -0.36 -12.33
#